data_5f1ce910ea660443210757b92713d91d
#
_entry.id   5f1ce910ea660443210757b92713d91d
#
_cell.length_a   1.000
_cell.length_b   1.000
_cell.length_c   1.000
_cell.angle_alpha   90.00
_cell.angle_beta   90.00
_cell.angle_gamma   90.00
#
_symmetry.space_group_name_H-M   'P 1'
#
loop_
_entity.id
_entity.type
_entity.pdbx_description
1 polymer ?
#
loop_
_entity_poly.entity_id
_entity_poly.type
_entity_poly.pdbx_seq_one_letter_code
_entity_poly.pdbx_strand_id
1 'polypeptide(L)'
;MKKLCFAVMAMCMLLSCGGKNEKGAATEEATLSGLMKSDFVSAVDGKPTALYVLKNKKGAEACVTNWGGRLVSVMVPDKNGKMTDVVLGYDNIAQYVANPDMNYGALIGRYGNRIANGKFTLDGTEYQLPQNNNGHCLHGGPKGYHAVVWDAKQIDDQTLELTYLSKDGEAGFPGNLDIKVIYKLTDDNAVDIKYEATTDKPTVVNLTNHSYFNLSGVPGSQIMDHTIMIDADTYNPVDETLIPTGIEPVEGTPMDLRKSVVVGADIDNPFTQLVYGGGYDHNWILNAAGDINKVAAKVVSPTSGIVMEVYTNEPGLQFYAGNSMTKAGDKGKLGVVYPHRGALCLETQHYPDSPNQPSFPSVILRPGEKYTSECIYKFSVE
;
A
#
# COMPACT_ATOMS: atom_id res chain seq x y z
N MET A 1 12.96 -42.21 -78.26
CA MET A 1 13.01 -41.51 -79.55
C MET A 1 12.47 -40.11 -79.36
N LYS A 2 13.28 -39.14 -79.85
CA LYS A 2 12.97 -37.74 -80.09
C LYS A 2 12.84 -36.79 -78.90
N LYS A 3 13.93 -36.01 -78.75
CA LYS A 3 14.09 -34.73 -78.08
C LYS A 3 13.18 -33.66 -78.68
N LEU A 4 12.69 -32.73 -77.86
CA LEU A 4 12.45 -31.38 -78.38
C LEU A 4 12.69 -30.37 -77.26
N CYS A 5 13.68 -29.55 -77.46
CA CYS A 5 13.95 -28.30 -76.68
C CYS A 5 12.96 -27.20 -77.11
N PHE A 6 12.47 -26.43 -76.18
CA PHE A 6 12.02 -25.05 -76.45
C PHE A 6 12.54 -24.12 -75.39
N ALA A 7 13.35 -23.17 -75.83
CA ALA A 7 13.77 -22.03 -75.06
C ALA A 7 12.66 -20.98 -75.09
N VAL A 8 12.38 -20.37 -73.95
CA VAL A 8 11.60 -19.15 -73.88
C VAL A 8 12.27 -18.10 -73.03
N MET A 9 12.35 -16.99 -73.61
CA MET A 9 13.00 -15.71 -73.39
C MET A 9 12.61 -15.05 -72.07
N ALA A 10 13.60 -14.54 -71.34
CA ALA A 10 13.44 -13.68 -70.16
C ALA A 10 12.86 -12.31 -70.54
N MET A 11 11.80 -11.92 -69.87
CA MET A 11 11.29 -10.56 -69.90
C MET A 11 11.35 -9.96 -68.51
N CYS A 12 12.32 -9.08 -68.26
CA CYS A 12 12.46 -8.30 -67.02
C CYS A 12 11.35 -7.29 -66.94
N MET A 13 10.42 -7.45 -65.98
CA MET A 13 9.57 -6.35 -65.52
C MET A 13 10.12 -5.83 -64.20
N LEU A 14 10.62 -4.63 -64.20
CA LEU A 14 10.95 -3.83 -63.03
C LEU A 14 9.66 -3.43 -62.35
N LEU A 15 9.32 -4.10 -61.25
CA LEU A 15 8.29 -3.65 -60.31
C LEU A 15 8.97 -2.89 -59.18
N SER A 16 8.78 -1.58 -59.18
CA SER A 16 9.10 -0.69 -58.08
C SER A 16 8.27 -1.08 -56.85
N CYS A 17 8.90 -1.71 -55.88
CA CYS A 17 8.32 -1.86 -54.53
C CYS A 17 8.48 -0.59 -53.74
N GLY A 18 7.39 0.18 -53.65
CA GLY A 18 7.26 1.25 -52.66
C GLY A 18 7.31 0.64 -51.26
N GLY A 19 8.39 0.89 -50.53
CA GLY A 19 8.54 0.48 -49.14
C GLY A 19 7.50 1.19 -48.27
N LYS A 20 6.49 0.47 -47.83
CA LYS A 20 5.71 0.86 -46.64
C LYS A 20 6.65 0.75 -45.45
N ASN A 21 7.02 1.91 -44.87
CA ASN A 21 7.57 1.95 -43.52
C ASN A 21 6.51 1.41 -42.56
N GLU A 22 6.52 0.14 -42.28
CA GLU A 22 5.92 -0.41 -41.05
C GLU A 22 6.76 0.16 -39.90
N LYS A 23 6.23 1.18 -39.23
CA LYS A 23 6.68 1.54 -37.88
C LYS A 23 6.42 0.29 -37.06
N GLY A 24 7.48 -0.49 -36.76
CA GLY A 24 7.42 -1.58 -35.82
C GLY A 24 6.77 -1.07 -34.54
N ALA A 25 5.67 -1.65 -34.15
CA ALA A 25 5.10 -1.43 -32.83
C ALA A 25 6.23 -1.81 -31.85
N ALA A 26 6.72 -0.83 -31.09
CA ALA A 26 7.65 -1.10 -30.00
C ALA A 26 6.95 -2.11 -29.09
N THR A 27 7.53 -3.29 -28.93
CA THR A 27 7.03 -4.27 -27.99
C THR A 27 7.11 -3.62 -26.60
N GLU A 28 5.96 -3.49 -25.94
CA GLU A 28 5.91 -2.96 -24.60
C GLU A 28 6.78 -3.85 -23.70
N GLU A 29 7.74 -3.25 -22.99
CA GLU A 29 8.63 -3.98 -22.09
C GLU A 29 7.92 -4.20 -20.75
N ALA A 30 7.88 -5.45 -20.28
CA ALA A 30 7.35 -5.80 -18.97
C ALA A 30 8.22 -5.18 -17.86
N THR A 31 7.61 -4.84 -16.74
CA THR A 31 8.30 -4.45 -15.51
C THR A 31 9.12 -5.62 -14.94
N LEU A 32 10.00 -5.37 -13.98
CA LEU A 32 10.75 -6.46 -13.31
C LEU A 32 9.84 -7.47 -12.62
N SER A 33 8.67 -7.04 -12.17
CA SER A 33 7.65 -7.92 -11.57
C SER A 33 6.78 -8.65 -12.60
N GLY A 34 7.01 -8.42 -13.90
CA GLY A 34 6.23 -9.03 -14.99
C GLY A 34 4.92 -8.31 -15.32
N LEU A 35 4.65 -7.17 -14.71
CA LEU A 35 3.46 -6.38 -14.99
C LEU A 35 3.61 -5.65 -16.34
N MET A 36 2.49 -5.52 -17.07
CA MET A 36 2.42 -4.73 -18.30
C MET A 36 1.74 -3.38 -18.00
N LYS A 37 2.33 -2.26 -18.43
CA LYS A 37 1.72 -0.93 -18.25
C LYS A 37 0.35 -0.84 -18.91
N SER A 38 0.18 -1.46 -20.08
CA SER A 38 -1.08 -1.52 -20.83
C SER A 38 -2.24 -2.08 -20.02
N ASP A 39 -1.98 -3.04 -19.11
CA ASP A 39 -3.01 -3.68 -18.29
C ASP A 39 -3.58 -2.75 -17.20
N PHE A 40 -2.93 -1.61 -16.98
CA PHE A 40 -3.37 -0.57 -16.05
C PHE A 40 -3.97 0.66 -16.76
N VAL A 41 -4.02 0.66 -18.10
CA VAL A 41 -4.61 1.75 -18.88
C VAL A 41 -6.11 1.53 -19.02
N SER A 42 -6.89 2.42 -18.41
CA SER A 42 -8.36 2.42 -18.45
C SER A 42 -8.88 3.83 -18.11
N ALA A 43 -10.18 3.94 -17.97
CA ALA A 43 -10.83 5.12 -17.41
C ALA A 43 -11.79 4.68 -16.30
N VAL A 44 -11.62 5.24 -15.10
CA VAL A 44 -12.48 5.00 -13.95
C VAL A 44 -13.02 6.34 -13.47
N ASP A 45 -14.35 6.44 -13.30
CA ASP A 45 -15.05 7.70 -12.96
C ASP A 45 -14.67 8.87 -13.89
N GLY A 46 -14.44 8.59 -15.19
CA GLY A 46 -14.08 9.57 -16.20
C GLY A 46 -12.62 10.06 -16.17
N LYS A 47 -11.78 9.51 -15.31
CA LYS A 47 -10.36 9.82 -15.21
C LYS A 47 -9.47 8.68 -15.73
N PRO A 48 -8.36 8.96 -16.42
CA PRO A 48 -7.45 7.93 -16.91
C PRO A 48 -6.67 7.28 -15.77
N THR A 49 -6.49 5.96 -15.85
CA THR A 49 -5.62 5.19 -14.99
C THR A 49 -4.35 4.76 -15.71
N ALA A 50 -3.26 4.56 -14.97
CA ALA A 50 -1.99 4.11 -15.49
C ALA A 50 -1.14 3.41 -14.42
N LEU A 51 -0.08 2.73 -14.85
CA LEU A 51 0.99 2.21 -14.00
C LEU A 51 2.25 3.06 -14.20
N TYR A 52 2.77 3.57 -13.10
CA TYR A 52 4.01 4.34 -13.01
C TYR A 52 5.12 3.45 -12.47
N VAL A 53 6.27 3.46 -13.12
CA VAL A 53 7.41 2.62 -12.76
C VAL A 53 8.53 3.51 -12.26
N LEU A 54 8.93 3.30 -11.01
CA LEU A 54 10.05 3.98 -10.38
C LEU A 54 11.25 3.01 -10.36
N LYS A 55 12.43 3.51 -10.74
CA LYS A 55 13.68 2.73 -10.80
C LYS A 55 14.80 3.50 -10.14
N ASN A 56 15.51 2.85 -9.22
CA ASN A 56 16.70 3.46 -8.65
C ASN A 56 17.97 3.03 -9.40
N LYS A 57 19.12 3.64 -9.06
CA LYS A 57 20.40 3.37 -9.71
C LYS A 57 21.00 2.00 -9.37
N LYS A 58 20.45 1.31 -8.36
CA LYS A 58 20.87 -0.04 -7.95
C LYS A 58 20.03 -1.16 -8.56
N GLY A 59 19.06 -0.80 -9.41
CA GLY A 59 18.22 -1.77 -10.12
C GLY A 59 16.96 -2.20 -9.37
N ALA A 60 16.67 -1.64 -8.20
CA ALA A 60 15.36 -1.84 -7.57
C ALA A 60 14.27 -1.12 -8.36
N GLU A 61 13.05 -1.65 -8.33
CA GLU A 61 11.90 -1.13 -9.06
C GLU A 61 10.67 -1.11 -8.14
N ALA A 62 9.89 -0.05 -8.20
CA ALA A 62 8.57 0.04 -7.58
C ALA A 62 7.52 0.47 -8.60
N CYS A 63 6.38 -0.18 -8.62
CA CYS A 63 5.27 0.15 -9.49
C CYS A 63 4.11 0.72 -8.67
N VAL A 64 3.56 1.85 -9.12
CA VAL A 64 2.42 2.53 -8.49
C VAL A 64 1.34 2.77 -9.53
N THR A 65 0.09 2.41 -9.24
CA THR A 65 -1.05 2.85 -10.05
C THR A 65 -1.72 4.06 -9.40
N ASN A 66 -2.17 5.00 -10.22
CA ASN A 66 -2.90 6.18 -9.73
C ASN A 66 -4.34 5.88 -9.30
N TRP A 67 -4.87 4.69 -9.53
CA TRP A 67 -6.12 4.27 -8.92
C TRP A 67 -5.87 3.84 -7.47
N GLY A 68 -6.39 4.61 -6.52
CA GLY A 68 -6.14 4.42 -5.09
C GLY A 68 -4.71 4.71 -4.66
N GLY A 69 -3.86 5.28 -5.56
CA GLY A 69 -2.44 5.55 -5.28
C GLY A 69 -1.67 4.32 -4.84
N ARG A 70 -1.97 3.15 -5.40
CA ARG A 70 -1.56 1.84 -4.88
C ARG A 70 -0.13 1.47 -5.26
N LEU A 71 0.65 1.07 -4.27
CA LEU A 71 1.94 0.41 -4.46
C LEU A 71 1.68 -1.04 -4.91
N VAL A 72 1.92 -1.32 -6.20
CA VAL A 72 1.54 -2.58 -6.86
C VAL A 72 2.63 -3.64 -6.76
N SER A 73 3.90 -3.23 -6.89
CA SER A 73 5.06 -4.10 -6.75
C SER A 73 6.25 -3.35 -6.18
N VAL A 74 7.12 -4.05 -5.47
CA VAL A 74 8.43 -3.56 -5.01
C VAL A 74 9.44 -4.68 -5.21
N MET A 75 10.33 -4.49 -6.20
CA MET A 75 11.37 -5.44 -6.55
C MET A 75 12.68 -5.03 -5.88
N VAL A 76 13.14 -5.86 -4.96
CA VAL A 76 14.41 -5.67 -4.23
C VAL A 76 15.23 -6.97 -4.26
N PRO A 77 16.58 -6.92 -4.14
CA PRO A 77 17.39 -8.12 -4.14
C PRO A 77 17.21 -8.92 -2.84
N ASP A 78 17.14 -10.25 -2.95
CA ASP A 78 17.29 -11.18 -1.84
C ASP A 78 18.76 -11.43 -1.49
N LYS A 79 19.05 -12.27 -0.49
CA LYS A 79 20.41 -12.66 -0.07
C LYS A 79 21.28 -13.27 -1.16
N ASN A 80 20.69 -13.73 -2.27
CA ASN A 80 21.41 -14.29 -3.43
C ASN A 80 21.51 -13.26 -4.58
N GLY A 81 21.02 -12.04 -4.38
CA GLY A 81 20.97 -11.00 -5.42
C GLY A 81 19.83 -11.16 -6.42
N LYS A 82 18.89 -12.11 -6.21
CA LYS A 82 17.72 -12.27 -7.06
C LYS A 82 16.70 -11.19 -6.72
N MET A 83 16.25 -10.47 -7.75
CA MET A 83 15.15 -9.49 -7.59
C MET A 83 13.87 -10.20 -7.22
N THR A 84 13.26 -9.77 -6.11
CA THR A 84 12.13 -10.40 -5.45
C THR A 84 11.05 -9.36 -5.21
N ASP A 85 9.81 -9.67 -5.61
CA ASP A 85 8.66 -8.83 -5.31
C ASP A 85 8.19 -9.07 -3.88
N VAL A 86 8.18 -8.02 -3.06
CA VAL A 86 7.89 -8.11 -1.62
C VAL A 86 6.51 -7.59 -1.24
N VAL A 87 5.67 -7.17 -2.20
CA VAL A 87 4.29 -6.72 -1.92
C VAL A 87 3.28 -7.55 -2.69
N LEU A 88 2.09 -7.72 -2.12
CA LEU A 88 0.96 -8.35 -2.78
C LEU A 88 0.13 -7.33 -3.57
N GLY A 89 -0.59 -7.78 -4.60
CA GLY A 89 -1.42 -6.93 -5.44
C GLY A 89 -2.08 -7.73 -6.55
N TYR A 90 -2.55 -7.02 -7.58
CA TYR A 90 -3.17 -7.59 -8.77
C TYR A 90 -2.38 -7.27 -10.04
N ASP A 91 -2.63 -8.05 -11.12
CA ASP A 91 -1.94 -7.91 -12.39
C ASP A 91 -2.46 -6.75 -13.25
N ASN A 92 -3.68 -6.26 -13.00
CA ASN A 92 -4.33 -5.28 -13.84
C ASN A 92 -5.34 -4.40 -13.08
N ILE A 93 -5.71 -3.29 -13.71
CA ILE A 93 -6.65 -2.31 -13.12
C ILE A 93 -8.05 -2.87 -12.90
N ALA A 94 -8.52 -3.78 -13.77
CA ALA A 94 -9.88 -4.33 -13.66
C ALA A 94 -10.05 -5.16 -12.38
N GLN A 95 -9.01 -5.92 -11.98
CA GLN A 95 -9.02 -6.67 -10.72
C GLN A 95 -9.06 -5.73 -9.51
N TYR A 96 -8.30 -4.64 -9.52
CA TYR A 96 -8.33 -3.64 -8.44
C TYR A 96 -9.71 -2.97 -8.32
N VAL A 97 -10.32 -2.57 -9.44
CA VAL A 97 -11.64 -1.91 -9.46
C VAL A 97 -12.74 -2.87 -9.00
N ALA A 98 -12.62 -4.17 -9.32
CA ALA A 98 -13.57 -5.19 -8.89
C ALA A 98 -13.45 -5.55 -7.40
N ASN A 99 -12.29 -5.30 -6.76
CA ASN A 99 -11.99 -5.66 -5.37
C ASN A 99 -11.41 -4.46 -4.59
N PRO A 100 -12.13 -3.33 -4.50
CA PRO A 100 -11.59 -2.12 -3.88
C PRO A 100 -11.25 -2.31 -2.40
N ASP A 101 -12.05 -3.09 -1.69
CA ASP A 101 -11.94 -3.30 -0.23
C ASP A 101 -10.73 -4.16 0.17
N MET A 102 -10.04 -4.80 -0.78
CA MET A 102 -8.82 -5.56 -0.47
C MET A 102 -7.62 -4.66 -0.12
N ASN A 103 -7.72 -3.38 -0.34
CA ASN A 103 -6.73 -2.35 0.03
C ASN A 103 -5.27 -2.62 -0.35
N TYR A 104 -4.96 -3.61 -1.20
CA TYR A 104 -3.58 -3.92 -1.59
C TYR A 104 -2.84 -2.67 -2.07
N GLY A 105 -1.82 -2.25 -1.29
CA GLY A 105 -0.94 -1.13 -1.57
C GLY A 105 -1.57 0.27 -1.51
N ALA A 106 -2.85 0.39 -1.10
CA ALA A 106 -3.64 1.60 -1.25
C ALA A 106 -3.20 2.75 -0.35
N LEU A 107 -3.34 3.97 -0.84
CA LEU A 107 -3.40 5.17 0.00
C LEU A 107 -4.75 5.18 0.73
N ILE A 108 -4.71 5.36 2.04
CA ILE A 108 -5.86 5.34 2.92
C ILE A 108 -6.14 6.75 3.45
N GLY A 109 -7.40 7.12 3.45
CA GLY A 109 -7.91 8.40 3.93
C GLY A 109 -9.39 8.60 3.55
N ARG A 110 -10.05 9.70 4.01
CA ARG A 110 -9.46 10.83 4.75
C ARG A 110 -8.93 10.46 6.14
N TYR A 111 -9.52 9.42 6.76
CA TYR A 111 -9.11 8.92 8.06
C TYR A 111 -8.79 7.43 7.98
N GLY A 112 -7.52 7.09 8.17
CA GLY A 112 -7.03 5.72 8.24
C GLY A 112 -7.51 5.02 9.51
N ASN A 113 -7.72 3.69 9.41
CA ASN A 113 -8.30 2.89 10.46
C ASN A 113 -9.74 3.31 10.82
N ARG A 114 -10.20 3.11 12.06
CA ARG A 114 -11.62 3.21 12.46
C ARG A 114 -11.96 4.53 13.13
N ILE A 115 -13.21 4.98 12.91
CA ILE A 115 -13.92 5.97 13.74
C ILE A 115 -15.19 5.30 14.25
N ALA A 116 -15.32 5.23 15.57
CA ALA A 116 -16.41 4.55 16.27
C ALA A 116 -17.79 5.07 15.82
N ASN A 117 -18.72 4.14 15.57
CA ASN A 117 -20.10 4.43 15.12
C ASN A 117 -20.18 5.31 13.86
N GLY A 118 -19.06 5.48 13.12
CA GLY A 118 -18.98 6.42 12.01
C GLY A 118 -19.30 7.86 12.41
N LYS A 119 -18.96 8.27 13.64
CA LYS A 119 -19.30 9.60 14.16
C LYS A 119 -18.14 10.27 14.87
N PHE A 120 -18.06 11.58 14.74
CA PHE A 120 -17.19 12.42 15.58
C PHE A 120 -17.80 13.81 15.73
N THR A 121 -17.41 14.51 16.80
CA THR A 121 -17.78 15.91 17.03
C THR A 121 -16.57 16.80 16.85
N LEU A 122 -16.70 17.85 16.04
CA LEU A 122 -15.68 18.86 15.80
C LEU A 122 -16.29 20.25 15.96
N ASP A 123 -15.72 21.07 16.86
CA ASP A 123 -16.18 22.42 17.18
C ASP A 123 -17.69 22.48 17.47
N GLY A 124 -18.23 21.48 18.19
CA GLY A 124 -19.63 21.38 18.59
C GLY A 124 -20.57 20.85 17.51
N THR A 125 -20.09 20.52 16.33
CA THR A 125 -20.86 19.92 15.23
C THR A 125 -20.60 18.42 15.15
N GLU A 126 -21.66 17.60 15.19
CA GLU A 126 -21.55 16.14 14.95
C GLU A 126 -21.52 15.89 13.44
N TYR A 127 -20.58 15.05 13.02
CA TYR A 127 -20.43 14.56 11.65
C TYR A 127 -20.71 13.06 11.59
N GLN A 128 -21.56 12.66 10.63
CA GLN A 128 -21.88 11.25 10.37
C GLN A 128 -21.16 10.78 9.13
N LEU A 129 -20.40 9.70 9.28
CA LEU A 129 -19.65 9.00 8.23
C LEU A 129 -20.36 7.69 7.88
N PRO A 130 -20.03 7.08 6.71
CA PRO A 130 -20.51 5.74 6.37
C PRO A 130 -20.05 4.70 7.41
N GLN A 131 -20.91 3.73 7.69
CA GLN A 131 -20.60 2.58 8.55
C GLN A 131 -20.34 1.36 7.67
N ASN A 132 -19.11 1.18 7.24
CA ASN A 132 -18.71 0.12 6.30
C ASN A 132 -18.02 -1.09 6.94
N ASN A 133 -17.81 -1.06 8.27
CA ASN A 133 -17.18 -2.17 8.98
C ASN A 133 -17.70 -2.24 10.42
N ASN A 134 -18.44 -3.30 10.79
CA ASN A 134 -18.98 -3.58 12.13
C ASN A 134 -19.68 -2.38 12.79
N GLY A 135 -20.40 -1.54 12.02
CA GLY A 135 -21.04 -0.35 12.53
C GLY A 135 -20.12 0.87 12.69
N HIS A 136 -18.89 0.79 12.26
CA HIS A 136 -17.89 1.86 12.31
C HIS A 136 -17.50 2.34 10.91
N CYS A 137 -16.90 3.52 10.82
CA CYS A 137 -16.24 3.96 9.59
C CYS A 137 -14.82 3.41 9.58
N LEU A 138 -14.46 2.67 8.53
CA LEU A 138 -13.13 2.13 8.30
C LEU A 138 -12.54 2.77 7.04
N HIS A 139 -11.29 3.24 7.13
CA HIS A 139 -10.48 3.71 6.00
C HIS A 139 -11.13 4.79 5.13
N GLY A 140 -11.91 5.71 5.76
CA GLY A 140 -12.60 6.79 5.05
C GLY A 140 -13.89 6.38 4.35
N GLY A 141 -14.40 5.17 4.65
CA GLY A 141 -15.65 4.65 4.11
C GLY A 141 -15.49 3.86 2.79
N PRO A 142 -16.60 3.42 2.17
CA PRO A 142 -16.56 2.50 1.01
C PRO A 142 -15.96 3.12 -0.26
N LYS A 143 -15.93 4.46 -0.35
CA LYS A 143 -15.26 5.22 -1.39
C LYS A 143 -14.20 6.15 -0.79
N GLY A 144 -13.34 5.61 0.08
CA GLY A 144 -12.17 6.31 0.58
C GLY A 144 -11.10 6.49 -0.52
N TYR A 145 -9.94 7.01 -0.14
CA TYR A 145 -8.86 7.36 -1.08
C TYR A 145 -8.27 6.15 -1.83
N HIS A 146 -8.52 4.95 -1.33
CA HIS A 146 -8.20 3.67 -1.98
C HIS A 146 -9.05 3.37 -3.23
N ALA A 147 -10.18 4.06 -3.42
CA ALA A 147 -11.14 3.80 -4.49
C ALA A 147 -11.40 5.02 -5.39
N VAL A 148 -10.44 5.93 -5.48
CA VAL A 148 -10.48 7.12 -6.36
C VAL A 148 -9.28 7.13 -7.31
N VAL A 149 -9.41 7.85 -8.43
CA VAL A 149 -8.29 8.10 -9.34
C VAL A 149 -7.60 9.40 -8.93
N TRP A 150 -6.32 9.29 -8.57
CA TRP A 150 -5.44 10.41 -8.27
C TRP A 150 -4.90 11.03 -9.56
N ASP A 151 -4.74 12.33 -9.57
CA ASP A 151 -3.98 12.99 -10.63
C ASP A 151 -2.49 12.72 -10.39
N ALA A 152 -1.79 12.22 -11.41
CA ALA A 152 -0.44 11.69 -11.26
C ALA A 152 0.55 12.40 -12.18
N LYS A 153 1.75 12.68 -11.64
CA LYS A 153 2.85 13.26 -12.37
C LYS A 153 4.15 12.57 -12.00
N GLN A 154 4.73 11.84 -12.94
CA GLN A 154 6.09 11.31 -12.75
C GLN A 154 7.08 12.47 -12.90
N ILE A 155 7.82 12.75 -11.82
CA ILE A 155 8.76 13.88 -11.75
C ILE A 155 10.09 13.51 -12.38
N ASP A 156 10.57 12.30 -12.05
CA ASP A 156 11.79 11.69 -12.57
C ASP A 156 11.68 10.15 -12.49
N ASP A 157 12.77 9.43 -12.78
CA ASP A 157 12.78 7.95 -12.77
C ASP A 157 12.53 7.33 -11.37
N GLN A 158 12.69 8.11 -10.30
CA GLN A 158 12.56 7.65 -8.92
C GLN A 158 11.38 8.25 -8.18
N THR A 159 10.69 9.26 -8.73
CA THR A 159 9.73 10.11 -8.01
C THR A 159 8.41 10.24 -8.74
N LEU A 160 7.32 9.91 -8.06
CA LEU A 160 5.94 10.09 -8.51
C LEU A 160 5.20 11.00 -7.53
N GLU A 161 4.58 12.06 -8.05
CA GLU A 161 3.66 12.92 -7.32
C GLU A 161 2.22 12.53 -7.67
N LEU A 162 1.39 12.34 -6.64
CA LEU A 162 -0.04 12.13 -6.73
C LEU A 162 -0.76 13.27 -6.00
N THR A 163 -1.82 13.82 -6.63
CA THR A 163 -2.65 14.85 -6.01
C THR A 163 -4.12 14.47 -6.07
N TYR A 164 -4.87 14.86 -5.04
CA TYR A 164 -6.31 14.65 -4.97
C TYR A 164 -6.98 15.77 -4.18
N LEU A 165 -8.06 16.33 -4.72
CA LEU A 165 -8.94 17.25 -4.01
C LEU A 165 -10.15 16.47 -3.48
N SER A 166 -10.16 16.18 -2.18
CA SER A 166 -11.29 15.62 -1.47
C SER A 166 -12.24 16.73 -1.10
N LYS A 167 -13.42 16.75 -1.72
CA LYS A 167 -14.39 17.85 -1.56
C LYS A 167 -15.06 17.86 -0.19
N ASP A 168 -15.51 19.04 0.21
CA ASP A 168 -16.35 19.22 1.42
C ASP A 168 -17.58 18.31 1.38
N GLY A 169 -17.76 17.52 2.43
CA GLY A 169 -18.82 16.51 2.55
C GLY A 169 -18.52 15.15 1.91
N GLU A 170 -17.36 14.95 1.28
CA GLU A 170 -16.99 13.64 0.75
C GLU A 170 -16.93 12.62 1.89
N ALA A 171 -17.64 11.49 1.73
CA ALA A 171 -17.84 10.49 2.79
C ALA A 171 -18.28 11.07 4.14
N GLY A 172 -18.90 12.27 4.17
CA GLY A 172 -19.36 12.94 5.39
C GLY A 172 -18.30 13.80 6.09
N PHE A 173 -17.08 13.83 5.65
CA PHE A 173 -16.02 14.66 6.24
C PHE A 173 -16.14 16.13 5.83
N PRO A 174 -15.99 17.08 6.79
CA PRO A 174 -16.05 18.52 6.49
C PRO A 174 -14.79 19.04 5.80
N GLY A 175 -14.95 20.09 5.00
CA GLY A 175 -13.89 20.85 4.37
C GLY A 175 -13.35 20.23 3.08
N ASN A 176 -12.97 21.09 2.15
CA ASN A 176 -12.14 20.68 1.03
C ASN A 176 -10.74 20.36 1.55
N LEU A 177 -10.23 19.19 1.24
CA LEU A 177 -8.87 18.78 1.59
C LEU A 177 -8.07 18.63 0.30
N ASP A 178 -7.06 19.48 0.13
CA ASP A 178 -6.10 19.39 -0.98
C ASP A 178 -4.92 18.53 -0.52
N ILE A 179 -4.69 17.41 -1.21
CA ILE A 179 -3.76 16.37 -0.78
C ILE A 179 -2.70 16.16 -1.85
N LYS A 180 -1.45 16.06 -1.40
CA LYS A 180 -0.31 15.66 -2.22
C LYS A 180 0.41 14.49 -1.55
N VAL A 181 0.69 13.44 -2.33
CA VAL A 181 1.50 12.30 -1.91
C VAL A 181 2.66 12.13 -2.87
N ILE A 182 3.87 11.97 -2.33
CA ILE A 182 5.08 11.72 -3.10
C ILE A 182 5.59 10.34 -2.77
N TYR A 183 5.66 9.48 -3.78
CA TYR A 183 6.41 8.23 -3.74
C TYR A 183 7.81 8.45 -4.28
N LYS A 184 8.82 8.03 -3.54
CA LYS A 184 10.21 8.06 -4.00
C LYS A 184 10.89 6.73 -3.73
N LEU A 185 11.44 6.12 -4.78
CA LEU A 185 12.33 4.95 -4.64
C LEU A 185 13.76 5.45 -4.56
N THR A 186 14.35 5.37 -3.36
CA THR A 186 15.68 5.92 -3.09
C THR A 186 16.81 4.97 -3.56
N ASP A 187 18.04 5.50 -3.70
CA ASP A 187 19.20 4.70 -4.13
C ASP A 187 19.68 3.70 -3.05
N ASP A 188 19.16 3.75 -1.83
CA ASP A 188 19.39 2.77 -0.77
C ASP A 188 18.25 1.78 -0.59
N ASN A 189 17.43 1.60 -1.66
CA ASN A 189 16.31 0.67 -1.76
C ASN A 189 15.20 0.95 -0.74
N ALA A 190 14.89 2.22 -0.48
CA ALA A 190 13.74 2.59 0.32
C ALA A 190 12.61 3.14 -0.56
N VAL A 191 11.37 2.75 -0.23
CA VAL A 191 10.15 3.42 -0.69
C VAL A 191 9.78 4.45 0.36
N ASP A 192 10.04 5.72 0.05
CA ASP A 192 9.72 6.89 0.87
C ASP A 192 8.38 7.46 0.40
N ILE A 193 7.42 7.57 1.31
CA ILE A 193 6.05 8.05 1.04
C ILE A 193 5.81 9.28 1.91
N LYS A 194 5.72 10.46 1.27
CA LYS A 194 5.44 11.73 1.94
C LYS A 194 4.03 12.19 1.64
N TYR A 195 3.36 12.64 2.69
CA TYR A 195 2.02 13.18 2.63
C TYR A 195 2.02 14.65 3.02
N GLU A 196 1.30 15.46 2.28
CA GLU A 196 0.99 16.84 2.61
C GLU A 196 -0.50 17.09 2.38
N ALA A 197 -1.15 17.84 3.26
CA ALA A 197 -2.53 18.29 3.02
C ALA A 197 -2.81 19.65 3.65
N THR A 198 -3.73 20.39 3.03
CA THR A 198 -4.30 21.64 3.55
C THR A 198 -5.82 21.63 3.41
N THR A 199 -6.50 22.40 4.25
CA THR A 199 -7.96 22.45 4.26
C THR A 199 -8.49 23.89 4.29
N ASP A 200 -9.70 24.09 3.80
CA ASP A 200 -10.43 25.37 3.89
C ASP A 200 -11.40 25.44 5.08
N LYS A 201 -11.66 24.31 5.77
CA LYS A 201 -12.46 24.22 6.99
C LYS A 201 -11.82 23.26 7.99
N PRO A 202 -12.07 23.38 9.31
CA PRO A 202 -11.64 22.37 10.26
C PRO A 202 -12.11 20.98 9.86
N THR A 203 -11.19 20.01 9.88
CA THR A 203 -11.47 18.61 9.53
C THR A 203 -10.57 17.67 10.31
N VAL A 204 -10.78 16.37 10.20
CA VAL A 204 -9.89 15.35 10.74
C VAL A 204 -9.14 14.66 9.61
N VAL A 205 -7.83 14.44 9.80
CA VAL A 205 -6.94 13.83 8.80
C VAL A 205 -6.06 12.78 9.44
N ASN A 206 -5.99 11.61 8.86
CA ASN A 206 -5.07 10.54 9.21
C ASN A 206 -4.79 9.72 7.95
N LEU A 207 -3.70 10.00 7.25
CA LEU A 207 -3.34 9.34 6.00
C LEU A 207 -2.33 8.24 6.27
N THR A 208 -2.48 7.10 5.59
CA THR A 208 -1.53 5.99 5.67
C THR A 208 -1.48 5.20 4.36
N ASN A 209 -0.58 4.21 4.29
CA ASN A 209 -0.47 3.28 3.17
C ASN A 209 -0.72 1.85 3.65
N HIS A 210 -1.56 1.12 2.94
CA HIS A 210 -1.98 -0.24 3.29
C HIS A 210 -1.29 -1.29 2.40
N SER A 211 0.04 -1.23 2.32
CA SER A 211 0.80 -2.24 1.59
C SER A 211 0.86 -3.56 2.35
N TYR A 212 0.66 -4.65 1.62
CA TYR A 212 0.71 -6.02 2.12
C TYR A 212 2.08 -6.61 1.77
N PHE A 213 2.93 -6.80 2.76
CA PHE A 213 4.29 -7.29 2.57
C PHE A 213 4.42 -8.79 2.85
N ASN A 214 5.11 -9.48 1.95
CA ASN A 214 5.64 -10.82 2.19
C ASN A 214 7.08 -10.86 1.67
N LEU A 215 8.03 -10.89 2.59
CA LEU A 215 9.45 -10.77 2.25
C LEU A 215 10.07 -12.11 1.80
N SER A 216 9.33 -13.23 1.86
CA SER A 216 9.89 -14.55 1.51
C SER A 216 10.26 -14.70 0.02
N GLY A 217 9.58 -13.95 -0.85
CA GLY A 217 9.69 -14.13 -2.31
C GLY A 217 9.13 -15.46 -2.83
N VAL A 218 8.39 -16.20 -1.99
CA VAL A 218 7.74 -17.46 -2.35
C VAL A 218 6.27 -17.21 -2.62
N PRO A 219 5.81 -17.29 -3.88
CA PRO A 219 4.41 -17.03 -4.21
C PRO A 219 3.46 -17.92 -3.42
N GLY A 220 2.41 -17.32 -2.82
CA GLY A 220 1.40 -18.05 -2.05
C GLY A 220 1.88 -18.59 -0.69
N SER A 221 3.03 -18.14 -0.18
CA SER A 221 3.49 -18.48 1.17
C SER A 221 2.79 -17.63 2.23
N GLN A 222 2.82 -18.11 3.47
CA GLN A 222 2.42 -17.36 4.67
C GLN A 222 3.62 -16.60 5.26
N ILE A 223 3.31 -15.60 6.13
CA ILE A 223 4.34 -14.80 6.83
C ILE A 223 4.68 -15.37 8.21
N MET A 224 4.30 -16.59 8.50
CA MET A 224 4.36 -17.18 9.85
C MET A 224 5.79 -17.41 10.36
N ASP A 225 6.77 -17.52 9.45
CA ASP A 225 8.21 -17.66 9.73
C ASP A 225 8.96 -16.32 9.80
N HIS A 226 8.32 -15.23 9.40
CA HIS A 226 8.94 -13.90 9.48
C HIS A 226 9.14 -13.51 10.94
N THR A 227 10.21 -12.79 11.22
CA THR A 227 10.39 -12.15 12.52
C THR A 227 9.99 -10.67 12.42
N ILE A 228 9.42 -10.16 13.52
CA ILE A 228 9.03 -8.78 13.65
C ILE A 228 9.53 -8.17 14.95
N MET A 229 9.93 -6.90 14.90
CA MET A 229 10.20 -6.05 16.06
C MET A 229 9.46 -4.73 15.85
N ILE A 230 8.84 -4.19 16.92
CA ILE A 230 8.23 -2.86 16.96
C ILE A 230 8.74 -2.13 18.20
N ASP A 231 9.33 -0.93 18.02
CA ASP A 231 9.83 -0.09 19.11
C ASP A 231 8.69 0.67 19.78
N ALA A 232 7.96 -0.04 20.67
CA ALA A 232 6.81 0.50 21.38
C ALA A 232 6.65 -0.16 22.76
N ASP A 233 6.56 0.63 23.81
CA ASP A 233 6.31 0.15 25.19
C ASP A 233 4.82 -0.04 25.48
N THR A 234 3.96 0.57 24.67
CA THR A 234 2.51 0.55 24.82
C THR A 234 1.81 0.35 23.47
N TYR A 235 0.55 -0.06 23.54
CA TYR A 235 -0.33 -0.23 22.38
C TYR A 235 -1.75 0.22 22.74
N ASN A 236 -2.61 0.31 21.74
CA ASN A 236 -4.04 0.52 21.95
C ASN A 236 -4.75 -0.83 22.03
N PRO A 237 -5.21 -1.27 23.23
CA PRO A 237 -6.13 -2.40 23.34
C PRO A 237 -7.46 -2.05 22.67
N VAL A 238 -8.15 -3.05 22.13
CA VAL A 238 -9.41 -2.88 21.41
C VAL A 238 -10.54 -3.68 22.06
N ASP A 239 -11.77 -3.28 21.76
CA ASP A 239 -12.94 -4.11 22.04
C ASP A 239 -13.16 -5.17 20.93
N GLU A 240 -14.21 -5.97 21.04
CA GLU A 240 -14.57 -7.02 20.06
C GLU A 240 -14.89 -6.49 18.66
N THR A 241 -15.12 -5.18 18.52
CA THR A 241 -15.38 -4.49 17.24
C THR A 241 -14.15 -3.78 16.69
N LEU A 242 -13.00 -3.92 17.36
CA LEU A 242 -11.69 -3.34 17.04
C LEU A 242 -11.64 -1.82 17.22
N ILE A 243 -12.42 -1.27 18.14
CA ILE A 243 -12.32 0.14 18.56
C ILE A 243 -11.37 0.23 19.76
N PRO A 244 -10.41 1.17 19.77
CA PRO A 244 -9.50 1.36 20.88
C PRO A 244 -10.23 1.69 22.19
N THR A 245 -9.82 1.04 23.29
CA THR A 245 -10.37 1.25 24.63
C THR A 245 -9.43 2.02 25.55
N GLY A 246 -8.20 2.31 25.10
CA GLY A 246 -7.23 3.05 25.89
C GLY A 246 -5.79 2.84 25.43
N ILE A 247 -4.88 2.88 26.40
CA ILE A 247 -3.45 2.65 26.23
C ILE A 247 -3.00 1.68 27.31
N GLU A 248 -2.36 0.58 26.92
CA GLU A 248 -1.84 -0.44 27.83
C GLU A 248 -0.38 -0.79 27.54
N PRO A 249 0.39 -1.25 28.54
CA PRO A 249 1.75 -1.71 28.33
C PRO A 249 1.76 -3.02 27.54
N VAL A 250 2.79 -3.20 26.70
CA VAL A 250 3.02 -4.49 25.99
C VAL A 250 3.69 -5.52 26.89
N GLU A 251 4.40 -5.08 27.94
CA GLU A 251 5.23 -5.91 28.81
C GLU A 251 4.45 -7.07 29.45
N GLY A 252 4.99 -8.28 29.33
CA GLY A 252 4.37 -9.49 29.90
C GLY A 252 3.17 -10.01 29.10
N THR A 253 2.91 -9.48 27.92
CA THR A 253 1.82 -9.90 27.02
C THR A 253 2.37 -10.41 25.68
N PRO A 254 1.59 -11.15 24.88
CA PRO A 254 1.97 -11.48 23.50
C PRO A 254 2.11 -10.27 22.57
N MET A 255 1.70 -9.07 23.03
CA MET A 255 1.86 -7.80 22.30
C MET A 255 3.27 -7.20 22.45
N ASP A 256 4.15 -7.81 23.26
CA ASP A 256 5.53 -7.35 23.48
C ASP A 256 6.43 -7.71 22.28
N LEU A 257 6.44 -6.82 21.29
CA LEU A 257 7.27 -6.94 20.10
C LEU A 257 8.53 -6.07 20.15
N ARG A 258 8.95 -5.59 21.33
CA ARG A 258 10.17 -4.78 21.50
C ARG A 258 11.45 -5.52 21.15
N LYS A 259 11.42 -6.85 21.18
CA LYS A 259 12.47 -7.74 20.66
C LYS A 259 11.94 -8.48 19.46
N SER A 260 12.84 -8.84 18.54
CA SER A 260 12.47 -9.63 17.36
C SER A 260 11.85 -10.97 17.77
N VAL A 261 10.61 -11.24 17.36
CA VAL A 261 9.87 -12.47 17.59
C VAL A 261 9.37 -13.05 16.28
N VAL A 262 9.19 -14.36 16.21
CA VAL A 262 8.57 -15.03 15.06
C VAL A 262 7.08 -14.74 15.08
N VAL A 263 6.53 -14.21 13.98
CA VAL A 263 5.11 -13.82 13.87
C VAL A 263 4.19 -14.98 14.24
N GLY A 264 4.50 -16.18 13.78
CA GLY A 264 3.70 -17.38 14.06
C GLY A 264 3.78 -17.93 15.49
N ALA A 265 4.68 -17.41 16.35
CA ALA A 265 4.88 -17.98 17.68
C ALA A 265 3.67 -17.76 18.61
N ASP A 266 3.14 -16.53 18.61
CA ASP A 266 2.06 -16.13 19.52
C ASP A 266 0.77 -15.65 18.84
N ILE A 267 0.71 -15.65 17.52
CA ILE A 267 -0.42 -15.07 16.79
C ILE A 267 -1.77 -15.74 17.09
N ASP A 268 -1.76 -17.02 17.49
CA ASP A 268 -2.93 -17.81 17.89
C ASP A 268 -3.05 -17.97 19.41
N ASN A 269 -2.29 -17.17 20.20
CA ASN A 269 -2.37 -17.16 21.66
C ASN A 269 -3.79 -16.77 22.10
N PRO A 270 -4.40 -17.42 23.11
CA PRO A 270 -5.75 -17.13 23.60
C PRO A 270 -5.84 -15.79 24.36
N PHE A 271 -4.85 -14.93 24.27
CA PHE A 271 -4.89 -13.57 24.79
C PHE A 271 -6.03 -12.79 24.14
N THR A 272 -6.88 -12.14 24.94
CA THR A 272 -8.14 -11.52 24.48
C THR A 272 -7.96 -10.62 23.26
N GLN A 273 -6.88 -9.85 23.23
CA GLN A 273 -6.64 -8.92 22.11
C GLN A 273 -6.37 -9.67 20.80
N LEU A 274 -5.59 -10.73 20.83
CA LEU A 274 -5.35 -11.57 19.64
C LEU A 274 -6.61 -12.33 19.21
N VAL A 275 -7.48 -12.69 20.17
CA VAL A 275 -8.80 -13.28 19.84
C VAL A 275 -9.68 -12.27 19.11
N TYR A 276 -9.74 -11.01 19.58
CA TYR A 276 -10.52 -9.96 18.94
C TYR A 276 -10.01 -9.64 17.53
N GLY A 277 -8.68 -9.53 17.34
CA GLY A 277 -8.06 -9.27 16.05
C GLY A 277 -8.06 -10.47 15.09
N GLY A 278 -8.35 -11.69 15.59
CA GLY A 278 -8.10 -12.93 14.84
C GLY A 278 -6.61 -13.19 14.63
N GLY A 279 -5.75 -12.56 15.42
CA GLY A 279 -4.32 -12.42 15.35
C GLY A 279 -3.91 -10.96 15.61
N TYR A 280 -2.73 -10.56 15.15
CA TYR A 280 -2.30 -9.16 15.26
C TYR A 280 -3.11 -8.27 14.31
N ASP A 281 -3.84 -7.29 14.86
CA ASP A 281 -4.54 -6.20 14.17
C ASP A 281 -4.71 -5.01 15.13
N HIS A 282 -3.59 -4.43 15.57
CA HIS A 282 -3.57 -3.41 16.62
C HIS A 282 -2.63 -2.28 16.27
N ASN A 283 -2.81 -1.15 16.95
CA ASN A 283 -1.92 0.01 16.86
C ASN A 283 -0.92 0.00 18.02
N TRP A 284 0.38 -0.03 17.72
CA TRP A 284 1.48 0.19 18.66
C TRP A 284 1.80 1.67 18.75
N ILE A 285 2.01 2.17 19.98
CA ILE A 285 2.39 3.55 20.27
C ILE A 285 3.91 3.62 20.25
N LEU A 286 4.45 4.27 19.21
CA LEU A 286 5.88 4.27 18.94
C LEU A 286 6.67 5.09 19.96
N ASN A 287 7.76 4.53 20.51
CA ASN A 287 8.67 5.21 21.43
C ASN A 287 9.41 6.38 20.76
N ALA A 288 9.65 6.26 19.46
CA ALA A 288 10.34 7.26 18.65
C ALA A 288 9.39 8.26 17.98
N ALA A 289 8.18 8.42 18.48
CA ALA A 289 7.14 9.28 17.89
C ALA A 289 7.69 10.63 17.40
N GLY A 290 7.59 10.86 16.09
CA GLY A 290 8.07 12.08 15.43
C GLY A 290 9.55 12.07 15.01
N ASP A 291 10.37 11.10 15.41
CA ASP A 291 11.77 11.00 14.99
C ASP A 291 11.94 10.04 13.83
N ILE A 292 11.91 10.55 12.61
CA ILE A 292 12.04 9.81 11.35
C ILE A 292 13.41 9.09 11.20
N ASN A 293 14.38 9.37 12.06
CA ASN A 293 15.71 8.75 11.99
C ASN A 293 15.83 7.48 12.83
N LYS A 294 14.80 7.12 13.58
CA LYS A 294 14.76 5.90 14.39
C LYS A 294 13.93 4.81 13.73
N VAL A 295 14.41 3.58 13.84
CA VAL A 295 13.65 2.41 13.37
C VAL A 295 12.42 2.24 14.25
N ALA A 296 11.23 2.36 13.65
CA ALA A 296 9.95 2.12 14.31
C ALA A 296 9.59 0.63 14.35
N ALA A 297 9.89 -0.09 13.26
CA ALA A 297 9.68 -1.53 13.17
C ALA A 297 10.71 -2.17 12.21
N LYS A 298 11.00 -3.46 12.45
CA LYS A 298 11.86 -4.28 11.58
C LYS A 298 11.20 -5.63 11.34
N VAL A 299 11.17 -6.06 10.07
CA VAL A 299 10.69 -7.38 9.66
C VAL A 299 11.81 -8.09 8.88
N VAL A 300 11.99 -9.39 9.13
CA VAL A 300 12.97 -10.21 8.42
C VAL A 300 12.31 -11.50 7.95
N SER A 301 12.58 -11.90 6.71
CA SER A 301 12.26 -13.23 6.22
C SER A 301 13.48 -14.13 6.26
N PRO A 302 13.48 -15.25 6.99
CA PRO A 302 14.60 -16.19 7.01
C PRO A 302 14.80 -16.88 5.66
N THR A 303 13.75 -16.99 4.86
CA THR A 303 13.79 -17.63 3.55
C THR A 303 14.62 -16.83 2.55
N SER A 304 14.32 -15.56 2.37
CA SER A 304 15.00 -14.67 1.41
C SER A 304 16.19 -13.92 1.98
N GLY A 305 16.27 -13.77 3.31
CA GLY A 305 17.19 -12.88 4.00
C GLY A 305 16.83 -11.39 3.81
N ILE A 306 15.68 -11.08 3.21
CA ILE A 306 15.24 -9.69 3.05
C ILE A 306 14.81 -9.14 4.40
N VAL A 307 15.30 -7.94 4.68
CA VAL A 307 14.98 -7.12 5.85
C VAL A 307 14.19 -5.92 5.37
N MET A 308 13.10 -5.58 6.06
CA MET A 308 12.38 -4.33 5.91
C MET A 308 12.42 -3.56 7.23
N GLU A 309 12.98 -2.37 7.22
CA GLU A 309 12.92 -1.41 8.31
C GLU A 309 11.90 -0.32 7.99
N VAL A 310 11.09 0.05 8.99
CA VAL A 310 10.10 1.12 8.88
C VAL A 310 10.55 2.32 9.70
N TYR A 311 10.51 3.49 9.07
CA TYR A 311 10.77 4.78 9.71
C TYR A 311 9.56 5.69 9.48
N THR A 312 9.21 6.51 10.48
CA THR A 312 8.07 7.41 10.38
C THR A 312 8.15 8.56 11.39
N ASN A 313 7.48 9.66 11.07
CA ASN A 313 7.19 10.72 12.02
C ASN A 313 5.78 10.61 12.64
N GLU A 314 5.05 9.53 12.33
CA GLU A 314 3.75 9.25 12.96
C GLU A 314 3.91 8.70 14.39
N PRO A 315 2.93 8.96 15.29
CA PRO A 315 2.99 8.50 16.67
C PRO A 315 2.65 7.02 16.86
N GLY A 316 2.06 6.38 15.86
CA GLY A 316 1.59 5.00 15.93
C GLY A 316 1.87 4.20 14.67
N LEU A 317 1.76 2.89 14.82
CA LEU A 317 1.93 1.92 13.75
C LEU A 317 0.95 0.77 13.95
N GLN A 318 0.03 0.61 12.98
CA GLN A 318 -0.82 -0.57 12.93
C GLN A 318 -0.02 -1.74 12.36
N PHE A 319 0.03 -2.84 13.11
CA PHE A 319 0.46 -4.13 12.58
C PHE A 319 -0.75 -5.03 12.37
N TYR A 320 -0.99 -5.37 11.11
CA TYR A 320 -2.03 -6.29 10.67
C TYR A 320 -1.39 -7.51 10.01
N ALA A 321 -1.69 -8.69 10.50
CA ALA A 321 -1.04 -9.94 10.08
C ALA A 321 -1.80 -10.70 8.98
N GLY A 322 -2.65 -10.03 8.19
CA GLY A 322 -3.38 -10.66 7.10
C GLY A 322 -4.47 -11.64 7.55
N ASN A 323 -5.07 -11.42 8.72
CA ASN A 323 -6.00 -12.34 9.37
C ASN A 323 -7.29 -12.58 8.58
N SER A 324 -7.75 -11.63 7.78
CA SER A 324 -8.94 -11.77 6.92
C SER A 324 -8.62 -12.03 5.45
N MET A 325 -7.33 -12.24 5.13
CA MET A 325 -6.94 -12.68 3.79
C MET A 325 -7.39 -14.11 3.60
N THR A 326 -8.54 -14.33 3.10
CA THR A 326 -8.96 -15.62 2.51
C THR A 326 -10.37 -15.55 2.06
N LYS A 327 -10.54 -15.19 0.84
CA LYS A 327 -11.74 -15.75 0.17
C LYS A 327 -11.20 -16.71 -0.87
N ALA A 328 -11.62 -17.96 -0.78
CA ALA A 328 -11.30 -18.97 -1.78
C ALA A 328 -11.54 -18.37 -3.19
N GLY A 329 -10.49 -18.28 -4.01
CA GLY A 329 -10.58 -17.78 -5.37
C GLY A 329 -9.99 -16.40 -5.64
N ASP A 330 -9.53 -15.65 -4.65
CA ASP A 330 -8.88 -14.35 -4.89
C ASP A 330 -7.46 -14.57 -5.46
N LYS A 331 -7.34 -14.38 -6.77
CA LYS A 331 -6.07 -14.53 -7.48
C LYS A 331 -5.37 -13.19 -7.56
N GLY A 332 -4.24 -13.09 -6.89
CA GLY A 332 -3.33 -11.97 -6.98
C GLY A 332 -2.46 -11.99 -8.23
N LYS A 333 -1.31 -11.33 -8.15
CA LYS A 333 -0.32 -11.26 -9.23
C LYS A 333 0.09 -12.65 -9.72
N LEU A 334 0.28 -12.77 -11.03
CA LEU A 334 0.69 -14.00 -11.72
C LEU A 334 -0.27 -15.19 -11.44
N GLY A 335 -1.54 -14.91 -11.11
CA GLY A 335 -2.55 -15.91 -10.81
C GLY A 335 -2.34 -16.64 -9.48
N VAL A 336 -1.47 -16.18 -8.61
CA VAL A 336 -1.20 -16.77 -7.29
C VAL A 336 -2.38 -16.51 -6.36
N VAL A 337 -2.86 -17.57 -5.70
CA VAL A 337 -3.85 -17.43 -4.63
C VAL A 337 -3.14 -17.06 -3.34
N TYR A 338 -3.49 -15.91 -2.77
CA TYR A 338 -2.91 -15.46 -1.52
C TYR A 338 -3.60 -16.16 -0.34
N PRO A 339 -2.84 -16.87 0.53
CA PRO A 339 -3.42 -17.61 1.64
C PRO A 339 -3.77 -16.70 2.82
N HIS A 340 -4.51 -17.23 3.76
CA HIS A 340 -4.64 -16.69 5.11
C HIS A 340 -3.26 -16.36 5.69
N ARG A 341 -3.08 -15.15 6.23
CA ARG A 341 -1.77 -14.69 6.73
C ARG A 341 -0.66 -14.76 5.67
N GLY A 342 -1.04 -14.49 4.41
CA GLY A 342 -0.10 -14.47 3.29
C GLY A 342 0.74 -13.21 3.21
N ALA A 343 0.42 -12.18 4.01
CA ALA A 343 1.18 -10.94 4.10
C ALA A 343 0.92 -10.24 5.42
N LEU A 344 1.75 -9.24 5.73
CA LEU A 344 1.57 -8.32 6.83
C LEU A 344 1.50 -6.87 6.34
N CYS A 345 0.80 -6.02 7.09
CA CYS A 345 0.77 -4.57 6.87
C CYS A 345 1.38 -3.85 8.07
N LEU A 346 2.16 -2.81 7.79
CA LEU A 346 2.72 -1.89 8.80
C LEU A 346 2.31 -0.47 8.39
N GLU A 347 1.20 -0.01 8.97
CA GLU A 347 0.55 1.26 8.59
C GLU A 347 0.93 2.32 9.62
N THR A 348 1.82 3.23 9.25
CA THR A 348 2.19 4.35 10.11
C THR A 348 1.07 5.38 10.13
N GLN A 349 0.63 5.81 11.31
CA GLN A 349 -0.62 6.57 11.46
C GLN A 349 -0.72 7.26 12.82
N HIS A 350 -1.67 8.19 12.94
CA HIS A 350 -2.27 8.54 14.22
C HIS A 350 -3.16 7.39 14.71
N TYR A 351 -3.48 7.36 16.02
CA TYR A 351 -4.20 6.24 16.61
C TYR A 351 -5.63 6.14 16.04
N PRO A 352 -6.17 4.92 15.91
CA PRO A 352 -7.57 4.74 15.53
C PRO A 352 -8.49 5.46 16.50
N ASP A 353 -9.63 5.93 15.99
CA ASP A 353 -10.68 6.65 16.76
C ASP A 353 -10.22 7.92 17.50
N SER A 354 -9.05 8.50 17.16
CA SER A 354 -8.55 9.73 17.82
C SER A 354 -9.56 10.88 17.86
N PRO A 355 -10.45 11.11 16.87
CA PRO A 355 -11.46 12.17 16.98
C PRO A 355 -12.40 12.03 18.18
N ASN A 356 -12.58 10.80 18.70
CA ASN A 356 -13.46 10.49 19.84
C ASN A 356 -12.69 10.24 21.14
N GLN A 357 -11.33 10.27 21.09
CA GLN A 357 -10.46 9.94 22.21
C GLN A 357 -9.63 11.17 22.63
N PRO A 358 -10.12 11.99 23.58
CA PRO A 358 -9.45 13.26 23.95
C PRO A 358 -8.00 13.10 24.46
N SER A 359 -7.64 11.90 24.94
CA SER A 359 -6.29 11.59 25.42
C SER A 359 -5.31 11.20 24.31
N PHE A 360 -5.80 10.97 23.08
CA PHE A 360 -4.98 10.61 21.94
C PHE A 360 -4.43 11.85 21.22
N PRO A 361 -3.34 11.73 20.46
CA PRO A 361 -2.83 12.83 19.66
C PRO A 361 -3.92 13.41 18.73
N SER A 362 -3.94 14.74 18.63
CA SER A 362 -4.94 15.44 17.81
C SER A 362 -4.74 15.13 16.32
N VAL A 363 -5.85 14.87 15.63
CA VAL A 363 -5.92 14.64 14.18
C VAL A 363 -6.66 15.78 13.47
N ILE A 364 -6.93 16.87 14.19
CA ILE A 364 -7.64 18.04 13.65
C ILE A 364 -6.67 18.86 12.82
N LEU A 365 -7.06 19.15 11.59
CA LEU A 365 -6.39 20.09 10.71
C LEU A 365 -7.27 21.33 10.52
N ARG A 366 -6.71 22.52 10.69
CA ARG A 366 -7.41 23.80 10.56
C ARG A 366 -6.94 24.59 9.34
N PRO A 367 -7.77 25.50 8.81
CA PRO A 367 -7.35 26.42 7.77
C PRO A 367 -6.08 27.19 8.16
N GLY A 368 -5.14 27.23 7.23
CA GLY A 368 -3.82 27.85 7.48
C GLY A 368 -2.75 26.92 8.09
N GLU A 369 -3.14 25.74 8.56
CA GLU A 369 -2.22 24.69 8.99
C GLU A 369 -1.89 23.75 7.82
N LYS A 370 -0.78 23.03 7.93
CA LYS A 370 -0.38 22.00 6.97
C LYS A 370 -0.21 20.67 7.70
N TYR A 371 -0.94 19.66 7.24
CA TYR A 371 -0.71 18.28 7.62
C TYR A 371 0.53 17.76 6.88
N THR A 372 1.42 17.08 7.59
CA THR A 372 2.57 16.38 7.02
C THR A 372 2.75 15.04 7.71
N SER A 373 3.01 14.02 6.92
CA SER A 373 3.34 12.68 7.40
C SER A 373 4.38 12.05 6.47
N GLU A 374 5.20 11.17 7.00
CA GLU A 374 6.22 10.45 6.24
C GLU A 374 6.36 9.02 6.74
N CYS A 375 6.39 8.08 5.79
CA CYS A 375 6.63 6.67 6.04
C CYS A 375 7.70 6.16 5.06
N ILE A 376 8.73 5.50 5.58
CA ILE A 376 9.82 4.93 4.77
C ILE A 376 9.88 3.43 5.03
N TYR A 377 9.71 2.64 3.97
CA TYR A 377 9.98 1.20 3.96
C TYR A 377 11.35 0.98 3.32
N LYS A 378 12.37 0.68 4.12
CA LYS A 378 13.74 0.49 3.67
C LYS A 378 14.12 -0.98 3.63
N PHE A 379 14.61 -1.44 2.48
CA PHE A 379 14.94 -2.84 2.25
C PHE A 379 16.44 -3.06 2.20
N SER A 380 16.87 -4.13 2.88
CA SER A 380 18.25 -4.63 2.88
C SER A 380 18.25 -6.16 2.97
N VAL A 381 19.40 -6.78 3.10
CA VAL A 381 19.57 -8.24 3.28
C VAL A 381 20.50 -8.55 4.45
N GLU A 382 20.23 -9.65 5.17
CA GLU A 382 21.09 -10.21 6.21
C GLU A 382 21.32 -11.71 6.03
#